data_1114a1186b1ffbe3070ed38b2c93d36d
#
_entry.id   1114a1186b1ffbe3070ed38b2c93d36d
#
_cell.length_a   1.000
_cell.length_b   1.000
_cell.length_c   1.000
_cell.angle_alpha   90.00
_cell.angle_beta   90.00
_cell.angle_gamma   90.00
#
_symmetry.space_group_name_H-M   'P 1'
#
loop_
_entity.id
_entity.type
_entity.pdbx_description
1 polymer ?
#
loop_
_entity_poly.entity_id
_entity_poly.type
_entity_poly.pdbx_seq_one_letter_code
_entity_poly.pdbx_strand_id
1 'polypeptide(L)'
;ERREISRWNLKKCFPEKKDEEINIILKKSFLLLGKSLFDFLNALWASDKKLKELLINFEEVKEVVDLKNSSRGKLLLFMHTPNLDLVVRMASLFMPVSGMARPQSNKIVDNLFKASRKKFTERIFNPNEILDLLDFLKNGKACLYAPDQDYGYKSSIFVEFFGHKALTVKFPYIAAKKADCDVYLFSLEKKDSKYEVNLDRVILKGHKMEEDLREINLRIEEKIKKNPENYLWSHRRFKNRPE
;
A
#
# COMPACT_ATOMS: atom_id res chain seq x y z
N GLU A 1 -0.40 24.00 -3.95
CA GLU A 1 -1.54 23.05 -3.99
C GLU A 1 -1.24 21.73 -3.25
N ARG A 2 -0.22 20.92 -3.63
CA ARG A 2 0.04 19.61 -2.97
C ARG A 2 0.37 19.73 -1.49
N ARG A 3 1.11 20.78 -1.10
CA ARG A 3 1.43 21.06 0.30
C ARG A 3 0.20 21.42 1.12
N GLU A 4 -0.71 22.18 0.55
CA GLU A 4 -1.98 22.59 1.19
C GLU A 4 -2.90 21.38 1.40
N ILE A 5 -3.03 20.51 0.38
CA ILE A 5 -3.78 19.26 0.50
C ILE A 5 -3.20 18.39 1.62
N SER A 6 -1.87 18.23 1.66
CA SER A 6 -1.20 17.45 2.71
C SER A 6 -1.45 18.03 4.10
N ARG A 7 -1.33 19.37 4.26
CA ARG A 7 -1.59 20.04 5.52
C ARG A 7 -3.04 19.86 5.97
N TRP A 8 -3.98 20.00 5.05
CA TRP A 8 -5.40 19.82 5.34
C TRP A 8 -5.72 18.39 5.79
N ASN A 9 -5.20 17.37 5.07
CA ASN A 9 -5.36 15.97 5.46
C ASN A 9 -4.77 15.70 6.85
N LEU A 10 -3.55 16.20 7.11
CA LEU A 10 -2.90 16.04 8.41
C LEU A 10 -3.72 16.65 9.55
N LYS A 11 -4.19 17.89 9.40
CA LYS A 11 -5.05 18.54 10.41
C LYS A 11 -6.35 17.77 10.64
N LYS A 12 -6.92 17.22 9.57
CA LYS A 12 -8.13 16.42 9.66
C LYS A 12 -7.93 15.10 10.40
N CYS A 13 -6.81 14.42 10.13
CA CYS A 13 -6.50 13.12 10.73
C CYS A 13 -5.90 13.21 12.13
N PHE A 14 -5.30 14.35 12.49
CA PHE A 14 -4.67 14.59 13.80
C PHE A 14 -5.15 15.93 14.38
N PRO A 15 -6.45 16.04 14.71
CA PRO A 15 -7.01 17.29 15.22
C PRO A 15 -6.41 17.73 16.58
N GLU A 16 -5.85 16.78 17.33
CA GLU A 16 -5.20 17.02 18.62
C GLU A 16 -3.81 17.66 18.48
N LYS A 17 -3.19 17.60 17.28
CA LYS A 17 -1.84 18.12 17.06
C LYS A 17 -1.84 19.63 16.80
N LYS A 18 -0.91 20.33 17.43
CA LYS A 18 -0.67 21.77 17.18
C LYS A 18 -0.12 22.01 15.78
N ASP A 19 -0.27 23.24 15.29
CA ASP A 19 0.20 23.65 13.96
C ASP A 19 1.70 23.44 13.76
N GLU A 20 2.51 23.59 14.81
CA GLU A 20 3.94 23.33 14.80
C GLU A 20 4.26 21.87 14.54
N GLU A 21 3.57 20.95 15.20
CA GLU A 21 3.73 19.50 15.01
C GLU A 21 3.29 19.07 13.60
N ILE A 22 2.17 19.59 13.10
CA ILE A 22 1.71 19.36 11.73
C ILE A 22 2.73 19.86 10.72
N ASN A 23 3.36 21.01 10.95
CA ASN A 23 4.41 21.54 10.06
C ASN A 23 5.67 20.67 10.07
N ILE A 24 6.05 20.12 11.22
CA ILE A 24 7.18 19.19 11.35
C ILE A 24 6.92 17.93 10.53
N ILE A 25 5.75 17.29 10.70
CA ILE A 25 5.35 16.10 9.93
C ILE A 25 5.33 16.42 8.44
N LEU A 26 4.74 17.54 8.05
CA LEU A 26 4.64 17.97 6.66
C LEU A 26 6.04 18.17 6.04
N LYS A 27 6.95 18.84 6.74
CA LYS A 27 8.34 19.04 6.29
C LYS A 27 9.07 17.70 6.10
N LYS A 28 8.93 16.79 7.08
CA LYS A 28 9.52 15.44 7.01
C LYS A 28 8.93 14.64 5.85
N SER A 29 7.61 14.66 5.61
CA SER A 29 6.96 13.97 4.50
C SER A 29 7.49 14.43 3.14
N PHE A 30 7.66 15.75 2.93
CA PHE A 30 8.22 16.26 1.67
C PHE A 30 9.70 15.95 1.53
N LEU A 31 10.47 15.91 2.63
CA LEU A 31 11.86 15.49 2.61
C LEU A 31 11.98 14.00 2.22
N LEU A 32 11.12 13.15 2.78
CA LEU A 32 11.06 11.73 2.43
C LEU A 32 10.66 11.53 0.97
N LEU A 33 9.70 12.32 0.47
CA LEU A 33 9.33 12.29 -0.95
C LEU A 33 10.52 12.65 -1.86
N GLY A 34 11.35 13.64 -1.49
CA GLY A 34 12.59 13.95 -2.20
C GLY A 34 13.61 12.80 -2.14
N LYS A 35 13.76 12.18 -0.96
CA LYS A 35 14.67 11.03 -0.76
C LYS A 35 14.20 9.76 -1.46
N SER A 36 12.89 9.61 -1.69
CA SER A 36 12.31 8.43 -2.34
C SER A 36 12.79 8.23 -3.78
N LEU A 37 13.39 9.23 -4.40
CA LEU A 37 14.09 9.06 -5.68
C LEU A 37 15.22 8.02 -5.57
N PHE A 38 15.98 8.03 -4.49
CA PHE A 38 17.04 7.02 -4.25
C PHE A 38 16.43 5.64 -3.99
N ASP A 39 15.32 5.57 -3.24
CA ASP A 39 14.61 4.32 -3.02
C ASP A 39 14.05 3.77 -4.35
N PHE A 40 13.57 4.63 -5.23
CA PHE A 40 13.14 4.29 -6.58
C PHE A 40 14.31 3.73 -7.42
N LEU A 41 15.47 4.38 -7.40
CA LEU A 41 16.66 3.89 -8.10
C LEU A 41 17.11 2.53 -7.56
N ASN A 42 17.06 2.31 -6.24
CA ASN A 42 17.32 1.01 -5.65
C ASN A 42 16.30 -0.05 -6.11
N ALA A 43 15.02 0.28 -6.15
CA ALA A 43 14.00 -0.63 -6.66
C ALA A 43 14.25 -1.04 -8.12
N LEU A 44 14.75 -0.11 -8.96
CA LEU A 44 15.02 -0.35 -10.38
C LEU A 44 16.26 -1.20 -10.65
N TRP A 45 17.36 -0.94 -9.94
CA TRP A 45 18.69 -1.41 -10.34
C TRP A 45 19.43 -2.21 -9.28
N ALA A 46 19.01 -2.18 -8.01
CA ALA A 46 19.70 -2.97 -7.02
C ALA A 46 19.46 -4.48 -7.22
N SER A 47 20.52 -5.28 -7.04
CA SER A 47 20.41 -6.73 -7.05
C SER A 47 19.61 -7.23 -5.84
N ASP A 48 19.04 -8.44 -5.96
CA ASP A 48 18.33 -9.10 -4.85
C ASP A 48 19.23 -9.22 -3.62
N LYS A 49 20.51 -9.57 -3.81
CA LYS A 49 21.49 -9.65 -2.72
C LYS A 49 21.58 -8.33 -1.96
N LYS A 50 21.81 -7.22 -2.68
CA LYS A 50 21.90 -5.88 -2.06
C LYS A 50 20.62 -5.49 -1.33
N LEU A 51 19.45 -5.80 -1.90
CA LEU A 51 18.17 -5.47 -1.27
C LEU A 51 17.92 -6.32 -0.01
N LYS A 52 18.30 -7.60 -0.01
CA LYS A 52 18.24 -8.46 1.18
C LYS A 52 19.14 -7.94 2.31
N GLU A 53 20.35 -7.45 1.99
CA GLU A 53 21.27 -6.84 2.96
C GLU A 53 20.70 -5.55 3.59
N LEU A 54 19.77 -4.87 2.88
CA LEU A 54 19.06 -3.71 3.42
C LEU A 54 17.92 -4.09 4.37
N LEU A 55 17.49 -5.35 4.43
CA LEU A 55 16.45 -5.83 5.34
C LEU A 55 17.09 -6.34 6.64
N ILE A 56 16.54 -5.90 7.78
CA ILE A 56 17.02 -6.34 9.09
C ILE A 56 16.42 -7.69 9.52
N ASN A 57 15.28 -8.08 8.94
CA ASN A 57 14.52 -9.26 9.32
C ASN A 57 14.14 -10.15 8.13
N PHE A 58 15.02 -10.25 7.10
CA PHE A 58 14.72 -10.99 5.88
C PHE A 58 14.41 -12.47 6.17
N GLU A 59 15.27 -13.16 6.93
CA GLU A 59 15.12 -14.60 7.18
C GLU A 59 13.88 -14.90 8.01
N GLU A 60 13.58 -14.08 9.03
CA GLU A 60 12.38 -14.21 9.87
C GLU A 60 11.09 -14.10 9.05
N VAL A 61 11.02 -13.08 8.18
CA VAL A 61 9.85 -12.89 7.31
C VAL A 61 9.76 -14.01 6.27
N LYS A 62 10.89 -14.46 5.74
CA LYS A 62 10.95 -15.56 4.78
C LYS A 62 10.43 -16.85 5.38
N GLU A 63 10.83 -17.19 6.60
CA GLU A 63 10.32 -18.35 7.34
C GLU A 63 8.79 -18.26 7.53
N VAL A 64 8.28 -17.10 7.96
CA VAL A 64 6.82 -16.88 8.11
C VAL A 64 6.09 -17.07 6.79
N VAL A 65 6.65 -16.58 5.68
CA VAL A 65 6.06 -16.75 4.36
C VAL A 65 6.05 -18.21 3.93
N ASP A 66 7.14 -18.93 4.16
CA ASP A 66 7.27 -20.34 3.78
C ASP A 66 6.34 -21.24 4.62
N LEU A 67 6.24 -21.00 5.93
CA LEU A 67 5.32 -21.73 6.82
C LEU A 67 3.83 -21.46 6.48
N LYS A 68 3.51 -20.24 6.01
CA LYS A 68 2.17 -19.85 5.59
C LYS A 68 1.90 -20.09 4.11
N ASN A 69 2.74 -20.88 3.44
CA ASN A 69 2.59 -21.17 2.02
C ASN A 69 1.40 -22.10 1.76
N SER A 70 0.19 -21.54 1.94
CA SER A 70 -1.05 -22.18 1.58
C SER A 70 -1.25 -22.10 0.06
N SER A 71 -2.01 -23.04 -0.50
CA SER A 71 -2.44 -23.00 -1.91
C SER A 71 -3.39 -21.82 -2.22
N ARG A 72 -3.82 -21.10 -1.17
CA ARG A 72 -4.71 -19.94 -1.29
C ARG A 72 -3.97 -18.73 -1.84
N GLY A 73 -4.65 -17.92 -2.65
CA GLY A 73 -4.12 -16.65 -3.09
C GLY A 73 -3.82 -15.70 -1.93
N LYS A 74 -2.96 -14.73 -2.16
CA LYS A 74 -2.55 -13.77 -1.16
C LYS A 74 -2.77 -12.35 -1.67
N LEU A 75 -3.67 -11.62 -1.03
CA LEU A 75 -3.86 -10.19 -1.26
C LEU A 75 -2.99 -9.42 -0.27
N LEU A 76 -1.88 -8.88 -0.76
CA LEU A 76 -0.95 -8.07 0.02
C LEU A 76 -1.38 -6.61 -0.05
N LEU A 77 -2.10 -6.15 0.96
CA LEU A 77 -2.46 -4.75 1.08
C LEU A 77 -1.24 -3.94 1.50
N PHE A 78 -1.11 -2.75 0.98
CA PHE A 78 -0.12 -1.77 1.40
C PHE A 78 -0.69 -0.35 1.30
N MET A 79 -0.06 0.61 1.95
CA MET A 79 -0.47 2.02 1.86
C MET A 79 0.45 2.79 0.92
N HIS A 80 -0.05 3.86 0.33
CA HIS A 80 0.77 4.75 -0.48
C HIS A 80 1.80 5.48 0.40
N THR A 81 3.06 5.14 0.20
CA THR A 81 4.23 5.77 0.83
C THR A 81 5.10 6.43 -0.22
N PRO A 82 5.98 7.38 0.14
CA PRO A 82 6.93 7.97 -0.80
C PRO A 82 7.78 6.94 -1.55
N ASN A 83 8.16 5.84 -0.90
CA ASN A 83 9.01 4.76 -1.43
C ASN A 83 8.22 3.57 -1.99
N LEU A 84 7.04 3.78 -2.53
CA LEU A 84 6.10 2.75 -2.99
C LEU A 84 6.76 1.69 -3.90
N ASP A 85 7.59 2.07 -4.87
CA ASP A 85 8.24 1.11 -5.77
C ASP A 85 9.23 0.21 -5.03
N LEU A 86 9.88 0.73 -3.99
CA LEU A 86 10.73 -0.09 -3.11
C LEU A 86 9.89 -1.09 -2.30
N VAL A 87 8.70 -0.68 -1.82
CA VAL A 87 7.76 -1.60 -1.13
C VAL A 87 7.40 -2.79 -2.03
N VAL A 88 7.01 -2.52 -3.28
CA VAL A 88 6.68 -3.56 -4.27
C VAL A 88 7.89 -4.46 -4.55
N ARG A 89 9.06 -3.87 -4.71
CA ARG A 89 10.32 -4.58 -4.99
C ARG A 89 10.75 -5.45 -3.81
N MET A 90 10.62 -4.97 -2.58
CA MET A 90 10.94 -5.74 -1.37
C MET A 90 9.97 -6.92 -1.19
N ALA A 91 8.68 -6.74 -1.46
CA ALA A 91 7.71 -7.84 -1.41
C ALA A 91 8.08 -8.97 -2.39
N SER A 92 8.60 -8.64 -3.58
CA SER A 92 9.03 -9.62 -4.58
C SER A 92 10.23 -10.48 -4.17
N LEU A 93 10.97 -10.11 -3.12
CA LEU A 93 12.07 -10.93 -2.59
C LEU A 93 11.58 -12.15 -1.82
N PHE A 94 10.34 -12.12 -1.33
CA PHE A 94 9.76 -13.17 -0.51
C PHE A 94 8.91 -14.16 -1.31
N MET A 95 8.20 -13.67 -2.35
CA MET A 95 7.35 -14.50 -3.19
C MET A 95 7.12 -13.82 -4.56
N PRO A 96 6.77 -14.59 -5.61
CA PRO A 96 6.29 -14.02 -6.86
C PRO A 96 5.04 -13.15 -6.61
N VAL A 97 5.08 -11.89 -7.02
CA VAL A 97 3.99 -10.95 -6.80
C VAL A 97 3.53 -10.30 -8.09
N SER A 98 2.28 -9.92 -8.13
CA SER A 98 1.70 -9.04 -9.14
C SER A 98 1.20 -7.76 -8.49
N GLY A 99 0.81 -6.79 -9.26
CA GLY A 99 0.27 -5.54 -8.73
C GLY A 99 -0.80 -4.95 -9.62
N MET A 100 -1.57 -4.01 -9.08
CA MET A 100 -2.49 -3.20 -9.87
C MET A 100 -1.98 -1.76 -9.96
N ALA A 101 -1.87 -1.22 -11.17
CA ALA A 101 -1.43 0.16 -11.38
C ALA A 101 -2.17 0.82 -12.53
N ARG A 102 -2.39 2.13 -12.43
CA ARG A 102 -2.86 2.95 -13.54
C ARG A 102 -1.66 3.34 -14.42
N PRO A 103 -1.83 3.37 -15.75
CA PRO A 103 -0.84 3.96 -16.65
C PRO A 103 -0.54 5.41 -16.25
N GLN A 104 0.73 5.81 -16.35
CA GLN A 104 1.12 7.20 -16.12
C GLN A 104 0.76 8.05 -17.37
N SER A 105 0.40 9.31 -17.14
CA SER A 105 0.09 10.26 -18.22
C SER A 105 1.29 10.54 -19.13
N ASN A 106 2.50 10.57 -18.56
CA ASN A 106 3.73 10.69 -19.34
C ASN A 106 4.17 9.30 -19.82
N LYS A 107 4.15 9.07 -21.14
CA LYS A 107 4.49 7.77 -21.77
C LYS A 107 5.94 7.31 -21.48
N ILE A 108 6.90 8.23 -21.40
CA ILE A 108 8.30 7.89 -21.10
C ILE A 108 8.40 7.35 -19.67
N VAL A 109 7.79 8.04 -18.73
CA VAL A 109 7.73 7.61 -17.32
C VAL A 109 6.98 6.29 -17.20
N ASP A 110 5.84 6.14 -17.88
CA ASP A 110 5.05 4.90 -17.87
C ASP A 110 5.85 3.70 -18.38
N ASN A 111 6.58 3.87 -19.49
CA ASN A 111 7.44 2.81 -20.04
C ASN A 111 8.60 2.46 -19.11
N LEU A 112 9.20 3.44 -18.45
CA LEU A 112 10.25 3.21 -17.46
C LEU A 112 9.73 2.39 -16.27
N PHE A 113 8.58 2.78 -15.71
CA PHE A 113 7.93 2.04 -14.62
C PHE A 113 7.55 0.62 -15.03
N LYS A 114 6.95 0.45 -16.21
CA LYS A 114 6.59 -0.88 -16.73
C LYS A 114 7.81 -1.77 -16.92
N ALA A 115 8.85 -1.25 -17.57
CA ALA A 115 10.09 -1.99 -17.81
C ALA A 115 10.78 -2.41 -16.50
N SER A 116 10.76 -1.54 -15.48
CA SER A 116 11.27 -1.84 -14.17
C SER A 116 10.46 -2.93 -13.48
N ARG A 117 9.18 -2.71 -13.31
CA ARG A 117 8.29 -3.61 -12.56
C ARG A 117 8.22 -5.00 -13.21
N LYS A 118 8.29 -5.09 -14.54
CA LYS A 118 8.34 -6.36 -15.29
C LYS A 118 9.50 -7.27 -14.88
N LYS A 119 10.57 -6.72 -14.29
CA LYS A 119 11.73 -7.51 -13.84
C LYS A 119 11.44 -8.33 -12.58
N PHE A 120 10.48 -7.90 -11.76
CA PHE A 120 10.22 -8.47 -10.45
C PHE A 120 8.73 -8.69 -10.13
N THR A 121 7.83 -8.43 -11.07
CA THR A 121 6.41 -8.77 -10.95
C THR A 121 5.98 -9.72 -12.06
N GLU A 122 5.10 -10.68 -11.75
CA GLU A 122 4.56 -11.60 -12.76
C GLU A 122 3.63 -10.87 -13.74
N ARG A 123 2.75 -9.99 -13.23
CA ARG A 123 1.78 -9.22 -14.02
C ARG A 123 1.46 -7.89 -13.33
N ILE A 124 1.18 -6.86 -14.14
CA ILE A 124 0.60 -5.60 -13.67
C ILE A 124 -0.80 -5.49 -14.29
N PHE A 125 -1.81 -5.54 -13.41
CA PHE A 125 -3.21 -5.40 -13.81
C PHE A 125 -3.58 -3.92 -13.95
N ASN A 126 -4.40 -3.62 -14.95
CA ASN A 126 -5.07 -2.32 -15.05
C ASN A 126 -6.33 -2.32 -14.14
N PRO A 127 -6.83 -1.15 -13.73
CA PRO A 127 -8.01 -1.06 -12.86
C PRO A 127 -9.31 -1.65 -13.44
N ASN A 128 -9.40 -1.85 -14.74
CA ASN A 128 -10.53 -2.50 -15.41
C ASN A 128 -10.41 -4.04 -15.49
N GLU A 129 -9.26 -4.63 -15.14
CA GLU A 129 -9.00 -6.08 -15.15
C GLU A 129 -9.30 -6.74 -13.80
N ILE A 130 -10.35 -6.29 -13.10
CA ILE A 130 -10.71 -6.78 -11.76
C ILE A 130 -11.10 -8.27 -11.77
N LEU A 131 -11.76 -8.75 -12.81
CA LEU A 131 -12.14 -10.15 -12.93
C LEU A 131 -10.92 -11.06 -13.12
N ASP A 132 -9.99 -10.65 -13.99
CA ASP A 132 -8.73 -11.36 -14.19
C ASP A 132 -7.91 -11.41 -12.90
N LEU A 133 -7.89 -10.32 -12.13
CA LEU A 133 -7.21 -10.29 -10.84
C LEU A 133 -7.86 -11.23 -9.81
N LEU A 134 -9.19 -11.33 -9.79
CA LEU A 134 -9.88 -12.30 -8.93
C LEU A 134 -9.53 -13.74 -9.31
N ASP A 135 -9.51 -14.05 -10.59
CA ASP A 135 -9.14 -15.39 -11.06
C ASP A 135 -7.66 -15.69 -10.80
N PHE A 136 -6.79 -14.68 -10.91
CA PHE A 136 -5.38 -14.80 -10.54
C PHE A 136 -5.20 -15.17 -9.05
N LEU A 137 -5.95 -14.51 -8.16
CA LEU A 137 -5.95 -14.82 -6.73
C LEU A 137 -6.53 -16.22 -6.44
N LYS A 138 -7.62 -16.64 -7.11
CA LYS A 138 -8.18 -18.01 -6.98
C LYS A 138 -7.16 -19.10 -7.34
N ASN A 139 -6.24 -18.79 -8.25
CA ASN A 139 -5.17 -19.71 -8.64
C ASN A 139 -3.96 -19.69 -7.69
N GLY A 140 -4.13 -19.23 -6.45
CA GLY A 140 -3.09 -19.28 -5.41
C GLY A 140 -1.99 -18.22 -5.55
N LYS A 141 -2.15 -17.26 -6.44
CA LYS A 141 -1.15 -16.22 -6.73
C LYS A 141 -1.22 -15.05 -5.75
N ALA A 142 -0.14 -14.27 -5.67
CA ALA A 142 -0.05 -13.10 -4.81
C ALA A 142 -0.17 -11.79 -5.58
N CYS A 143 -0.98 -10.86 -5.06
CA CYS A 143 -1.13 -9.53 -5.64
C CYS A 143 -1.02 -8.42 -4.59
N LEU A 144 -0.22 -7.40 -4.90
CA LEU A 144 -0.11 -6.15 -4.13
C LEU A 144 -1.24 -5.19 -4.54
N TYR A 145 -1.92 -4.64 -3.55
CA TYR A 145 -3.05 -3.73 -3.75
C TYR A 145 -3.07 -2.62 -2.70
N ALA A 146 -3.19 -1.36 -3.14
CA ALA A 146 -3.26 -0.20 -2.25
C ALA A 146 -4.70 0.32 -2.13
N PRO A 147 -5.40 0.11 -0.99
CA PRO A 147 -6.81 0.47 -0.82
C PRO A 147 -7.04 1.89 -0.26
N ASP A 148 -6.00 2.63 0.07
CA ASP A 148 -6.02 3.82 0.93
C ASP A 148 -6.33 5.14 0.21
N GLN A 149 -6.63 5.11 -1.09
CA GLN A 149 -7.01 6.30 -1.86
C GLN A 149 -8.50 6.33 -2.21
N ASP A 150 -9.00 7.53 -2.52
CA ASP A 150 -10.37 7.74 -3.00
C ASP A 150 -10.45 7.48 -4.51
N TYR A 151 -11.06 6.36 -4.87
CA TYR A 151 -11.27 5.94 -6.27
C TYR A 151 -12.69 6.25 -6.79
N GLY A 152 -13.48 7.03 -6.05
CA GLY A 152 -14.83 7.45 -6.43
C GLY A 152 -15.93 6.46 -6.05
N TYR A 153 -17.17 6.89 -6.19
CA TYR A 153 -18.36 6.17 -5.71
C TYR A 153 -18.59 4.79 -6.34
N LYS A 154 -18.25 4.62 -7.62
CA LYS A 154 -18.52 3.38 -8.35
C LYS A 154 -17.86 2.15 -7.72
N SER A 155 -16.61 2.29 -7.26
CA SER A 155 -15.80 1.19 -6.72
C SER A 155 -15.67 1.19 -5.22
N SER A 156 -16.30 2.13 -4.51
CA SER A 156 -16.09 2.38 -3.07
C SER A 156 -17.40 2.50 -2.32
N ILE A 157 -17.32 2.41 -1.00
CA ILE A 157 -18.36 2.80 -0.04
C ILE A 157 -17.75 3.73 1.00
N PHE A 158 -18.58 4.48 1.70
CA PHE A 158 -18.15 5.29 2.83
C PHE A 158 -17.85 4.41 4.04
N VAL A 159 -16.60 4.44 4.48
CA VAL A 159 -16.11 3.76 5.68
C VAL A 159 -15.30 4.75 6.51
N GLU A 160 -15.28 4.59 7.80
CA GLU A 160 -14.52 5.47 8.68
C GLU A 160 -13.01 5.34 8.43
N PHE A 161 -12.31 6.49 8.36
CA PHE A 161 -10.87 6.63 8.30
C PHE A 161 -10.47 7.85 9.13
N PHE A 162 -9.71 7.64 10.20
CA PHE A 162 -9.39 8.66 11.22
C PHE A 162 -10.64 9.39 11.77
N GLY A 163 -11.69 8.64 12.11
CA GLY A 163 -12.93 9.21 12.63
C GLY A 163 -13.82 9.92 11.59
N HIS A 164 -13.45 9.92 10.32
CA HIS A 164 -14.18 10.58 9.24
C HIS A 164 -14.64 9.60 8.17
N LYS A 165 -15.86 9.76 7.66
CA LYS A 165 -16.34 8.98 6.51
C LYS A 165 -15.49 9.31 5.27
N ALA A 166 -14.88 8.28 4.68
CA ALA A 166 -14.06 8.38 3.47
C ALA A 166 -14.38 7.23 2.51
N LEU A 167 -14.41 7.50 1.21
CA LEU A 167 -14.63 6.46 0.21
C LEU A 167 -13.49 5.43 0.26
N THR A 168 -13.82 4.20 0.61
CA THR A 168 -12.91 3.07 0.72
C THR A 168 -13.30 2.01 -0.30
N VAL A 169 -12.32 1.52 -1.09
CA VAL A 169 -12.57 0.58 -2.18
C VAL A 169 -13.09 -0.76 -1.67
N LYS A 170 -14.07 -1.30 -2.39
CA LYS A 170 -14.72 -2.59 -2.07
C LYS A 170 -13.86 -3.81 -2.38
N PHE A 171 -12.85 -3.67 -3.22
CA PHE A 171 -12.09 -4.79 -3.79
C PHE A 171 -11.48 -5.73 -2.75
N PRO A 172 -10.84 -5.29 -1.64
CA PRO A 172 -10.26 -6.21 -0.66
C PRO A 172 -11.29 -7.17 -0.05
N TYR A 173 -12.49 -6.66 0.28
CA TYR A 173 -13.60 -7.50 0.74
C TYR A 173 -14.08 -8.48 -0.34
N ILE A 174 -14.22 -7.99 -1.58
CA ILE A 174 -14.67 -8.83 -2.71
C ILE A 174 -13.65 -9.93 -3.00
N ALA A 175 -12.36 -9.62 -2.95
CA ALA A 175 -11.28 -10.58 -3.19
C ALA A 175 -11.27 -11.67 -2.12
N ALA A 176 -11.30 -11.30 -0.84
CA ALA A 176 -11.35 -12.26 0.26
C ALA A 176 -12.56 -13.21 0.13
N LYS A 177 -13.74 -12.67 -0.22
CA LYS A 177 -14.98 -13.45 -0.30
C LYS A 177 -15.10 -14.29 -1.58
N LYS A 178 -14.70 -13.76 -2.74
CA LYS A 178 -14.90 -14.42 -4.04
C LYS A 178 -13.70 -15.24 -4.51
N ALA A 179 -12.49 -14.86 -4.12
CA ALA A 179 -11.28 -15.60 -4.47
C ALA A 179 -10.79 -16.48 -3.31
N ASP A 180 -11.44 -16.45 -2.14
CA ASP A 180 -11.03 -17.18 -0.95
C ASP A 180 -9.54 -17.02 -0.64
N CYS A 181 -9.02 -15.79 -0.78
CA CYS A 181 -7.62 -15.46 -0.59
C CYS A 181 -7.34 -14.97 0.83
N ASP A 182 -6.13 -15.22 1.30
CA ASP A 182 -5.63 -14.63 2.54
C ASP A 182 -5.28 -13.15 2.33
N VAL A 183 -5.61 -12.32 3.30
CA VAL A 183 -5.35 -10.87 3.25
C VAL A 183 -4.28 -10.52 4.27
N TYR A 184 -3.25 -9.81 3.82
CA TYR A 184 -2.16 -9.31 4.67
C TYR A 184 -1.94 -7.83 4.44
N LEU A 185 -1.54 -7.12 5.48
CA LEU A 185 -0.97 -5.77 5.36
C LEU A 185 0.56 -5.91 5.31
N PHE A 186 1.13 -5.59 4.16
CA PHE A 186 2.58 -5.53 3.95
C PHE A 186 3.05 -4.09 4.14
N SER A 187 4.00 -3.87 5.03
CA SER A 187 4.58 -2.55 5.24
C SER A 187 6.09 -2.62 5.37
N LEU A 188 6.74 -1.53 4.94
CA LEU A 188 8.18 -1.34 4.98
C LEU A 188 8.48 -0.14 5.88
N GLU A 189 9.09 -0.39 7.04
CA GLU A 189 9.50 0.65 7.99
C GLU A 189 11.00 0.91 7.85
N LYS A 190 11.38 2.18 7.76
CA LYS A 190 12.79 2.56 7.75
C LYS A 190 13.35 2.56 9.16
N LYS A 191 14.46 1.86 9.36
CA LYS A 191 15.24 1.81 10.60
C LYS A 191 16.67 2.25 10.28
N ASP A 192 17.00 3.50 10.55
CA ASP A 192 18.28 4.12 10.19
C ASP A 192 18.60 4.01 8.70
N SER A 193 19.60 3.19 8.33
CA SER A 193 20.01 2.94 6.95
C SER A 193 19.38 1.70 6.33
N LYS A 194 18.60 0.91 7.11
CA LYS A 194 17.98 -0.36 6.70
C LYS A 194 16.46 -0.27 6.76
N TYR A 195 15.81 -1.39 6.46
CA TYR A 195 14.35 -1.51 6.46
C TYR A 195 13.90 -2.75 7.22
N GLU A 196 12.78 -2.63 7.89
CA GLU A 196 12.05 -3.72 8.52
C GLU A 196 10.78 -4.00 7.73
N VAL A 197 10.56 -5.26 7.35
CA VAL A 197 9.31 -5.70 6.73
C VAL A 197 8.35 -6.19 7.79
N ASN A 198 7.11 -5.74 7.72
CA ASN A 198 6.02 -6.29 8.51
C ASN A 198 4.97 -6.91 7.58
N LEU A 199 4.53 -8.11 7.92
CA LEU A 199 3.51 -8.87 7.21
C LEU A 199 2.41 -9.27 8.21
N ASP A 200 1.45 -8.38 8.41
CA ASP A 200 0.37 -8.55 9.38
C ASP A 200 -0.86 -9.19 8.71
N ARG A 201 -1.31 -10.33 9.20
CA ARG A 201 -2.55 -10.95 8.69
C ARG A 201 -3.76 -10.09 9.07
N VAL A 202 -4.61 -9.79 8.09
CA VAL A 202 -5.87 -9.08 8.29
C VAL A 202 -7.01 -10.08 8.22
N ILE A 203 -7.71 -10.24 9.34
CA ILE A 203 -8.84 -11.18 9.43
C ILE A 203 -10.11 -10.43 9.04
N LEU A 204 -10.66 -10.77 7.88
CA LEU A 204 -11.93 -10.28 7.41
C LEU A 204 -13.03 -11.32 7.76
N LYS A 205 -14.06 -10.86 8.50
CA LYS A 205 -15.13 -11.75 8.98
C LYS A 205 -16.12 -12.17 7.88
N GLY A 206 -16.19 -11.40 6.78
CA GLY A 206 -17.04 -11.68 5.63
C GLY A 206 -18.53 -11.41 5.86
N HIS A 207 -18.94 -10.95 7.04
CA HIS A 207 -20.36 -10.73 7.38
C HIS A 207 -20.87 -9.42 6.80
N LYS A 208 -20.19 -8.32 7.09
CA LYS A 208 -20.54 -7.00 6.61
C LYS A 208 -19.34 -6.31 5.96
N MET A 209 -19.53 -5.84 4.73
CA MET A 209 -18.47 -5.17 3.95
C MET A 209 -17.91 -3.94 4.68
N GLU A 210 -18.75 -3.12 5.30
CA GLU A 210 -18.30 -1.91 5.99
C GLU A 210 -17.41 -2.24 7.18
N GLU A 211 -17.73 -3.27 7.96
CA GLU A 211 -16.94 -3.71 9.13
C GLU A 211 -15.55 -4.23 8.70
N ASP A 212 -15.51 -5.08 7.67
CA ASP A 212 -14.25 -5.61 7.16
C ASP A 212 -13.36 -4.52 6.54
N LEU A 213 -13.94 -3.59 5.80
CA LEU A 213 -13.19 -2.46 5.26
C LEU A 213 -12.76 -1.47 6.36
N ARG A 214 -13.53 -1.36 7.46
CA ARG A 214 -13.11 -0.58 8.63
C ARG A 214 -11.90 -1.22 9.32
N GLU A 215 -11.86 -2.54 9.44
CA GLU A 215 -10.68 -3.27 9.97
C GLU A 215 -9.43 -2.96 9.14
N ILE A 216 -9.53 -2.99 7.81
CA ILE A 216 -8.41 -2.61 6.92
C ILE A 216 -7.98 -1.16 7.18
N ASN A 217 -8.93 -0.23 7.25
CA ASN A 217 -8.63 1.17 7.53
C ASN A 217 -7.93 1.33 8.88
N LEU A 218 -8.41 0.63 9.94
CA LEU A 218 -7.80 0.66 11.28
C LEU A 218 -6.33 0.23 11.25
N ARG A 219 -6.01 -0.88 10.57
CA ARG A 219 -4.63 -1.35 10.42
C ARG A 219 -3.73 -0.33 9.70
N ILE A 220 -4.26 0.31 8.67
CA ILE A 220 -3.56 1.38 7.96
C ILE A 220 -3.36 2.60 8.86
N GLU A 221 -4.40 3.03 9.60
CA GLU A 221 -4.32 4.13 10.55
C GLU A 221 -3.27 3.89 11.63
N GLU A 222 -3.16 2.67 12.18
CA GLU A 222 -2.13 2.28 13.16
C GLU A 222 -0.71 2.50 12.61
N LYS A 223 -0.46 2.05 11.37
CA LYS A 223 0.84 2.27 10.71
C LYS A 223 1.11 3.77 10.46
N ILE A 224 0.10 4.52 10.03
CA ILE A 224 0.21 5.97 9.80
C ILE A 224 0.45 6.71 11.13
N LYS A 225 -0.26 6.36 12.22
CA LYS A 225 -0.07 6.99 13.54
C LYS A 225 1.33 6.77 14.08
N LYS A 226 1.92 5.59 13.83
CA LYS A 226 3.28 5.27 14.25
C LYS A 226 4.34 6.09 13.50
N ASN A 227 4.17 6.32 12.20
CA ASN A 227 5.10 7.05 11.35
C ASN A 227 4.35 7.96 10.36
N PRO A 228 3.73 9.07 10.81
CA PRO A 228 2.84 9.88 9.98
C PRO A 228 3.53 10.54 8.78
N GLU A 229 4.85 10.79 8.85
CA GLU A 229 5.62 11.32 7.74
C GLU A 229 5.77 10.35 6.56
N ASN A 230 5.61 9.04 6.77
CA ASN A 230 5.73 8.02 5.73
C ASN A 230 4.47 7.82 4.89
N TYR A 231 3.40 8.56 5.14
CA TYR A 231 2.18 8.48 4.36
C TYR A 231 2.13 9.54 3.26
N LEU A 232 1.56 9.19 2.09
CA LEU A 232 1.43 10.10 0.95
C LEU A 232 0.24 11.05 1.13
N TRP A 233 0.39 12.07 1.99
CA TRP A 233 -0.65 13.04 2.33
C TRP A 233 -1.12 13.91 1.16
N SER A 234 -0.40 13.95 0.04
CA SER A 234 -0.72 14.80 -1.12
C SER A 234 -1.91 14.30 -1.96
N HIS A 235 -2.48 13.13 -1.67
CA HIS A 235 -3.72 12.65 -2.25
C HIS A 235 -4.92 13.28 -1.55
N ARG A 236 -5.96 13.66 -2.31
CA ARG A 236 -7.23 14.19 -1.76
C ARG A 236 -8.09 13.05 -1.21
N ARG A 237 -7.69 12.45 -0.06
CA ARG A 237 -8.35 11.27 0.54
C ARG A 237 -9.82 11.49 0.88
N PHE A 238 -10.19 12.72 1.23
CA PHE A 238 -11.55 13.10 1.64
C PHE A 238 -12.20 14.05 0.63
N LYS A 239 -11.91 13.93 -0.67
CA LYS A 239 -12.49 14.80 -1.71
C LYS A 239 -13.98 14.59 -1.86
N ASN A 240 -14.45 13.34 -1.76
CA ASN A 240 -15.85 12.97 -1.76
C ASN A 240 -16.30 12.85 -0.30
N ARG A 241 -17.42 13.48 0.02
CA ARG A 241 -18.00 13.48 1.37
C ARG A 241 -19.41 12.95 1.29
N PRO A 242 -19.93 12.27 2.34
CA PRO A 242 -21.36 12.01 2.43
C PRO A 242 -22.07 13.37 2.51
N GLU A 243 -23.20 13.48 1.84
CA GLU A 243 -24.11 14.64 1.95
C GLU A 243 -24.66 14.77 3.37
#